data_ef42893bb54153d6f460a35e8e9fe1b4
#
_entry.id   ef42893bb54153d6f460a35e8e9fe1b4
#
_cell.length_a   1.000
_cell.length_b   1.000
_cell.length_c   1.000
_cell.angle_alpha   90.00
_cell.angle_beta   90.00
_cell.angle_gamma   90.00
#
_symmetry.space_group_name_H-M   'P 1'
#
loop_
_entity.id
_entity.type
_entity.pdbx_description
1 polymer ?
#
loop_
_entity_poly.entity_id
_entity_poly.type
_entity_poly.pdbx_seq_one_letter_code
_entity_poly.pdbx_strand_id
1 'polypeptide(L)'
;MNELEIIVRVINTLSGNTKCKVRYASELDNFQNRKSQAESNKYRLGVIGVTSSGKSTMINSLLGEFLLPAVARPSSSQLVSCYYSQSRCSKIHFQDGSTKLFSGNSLNQKLIEKYGDESSNKNNIEKVKQIELSTPDFPFDSSILLIDSPGLDAYGYAGHEQLTMNSLLPTIDFCIFVTTCKTNSDEKMLSVLNTIAEYEKPVIIVQNMIDSLKPSLDGKKSVSDVAQDHRVRVERIVNNSKIKDKSKVHIVQISAINALKARQNKLRTKDDVKLLEQSNYQKLVSVVNTGFNQVRPVVEGHRMMFLKKEILRIAKAAIEDGSAAQEIVAKFQYENTEEEYQIKKNVCIEELKGEIDSLQTSLYSIKRKSDFTEKDISKVRNAVARCEKVICDQMKALNYSIVSVCEKLNIDSRNIVTDFRFEKPELRLKKKPEVVEDGYWIKGERHWYTLWIIKDDDVWIDTSYTQEVTDVSASIQNAINYINSSTRVFNQTIQRWQKSVKITEDKLFAEIQNRRSEYEARRNKALDAQ
;
A
#
# COMPACT_ATOMS: atom_id res chain seq x y z
N MET A 1 40.61 -16.90 1.10
CA MET A 1 40.10 -15.84 0.20
C MET A 1 38.70 -15.48 0.68
N ASN A 2 38.45 -14.22 1.03
CA ASN A 2 37.16 -13.74 1.51
C ASN A 2 36.12 -13.87 0.35
N GLU A 3 34.87 -14.19 0.64
CA GLU A 3 33.80 -14.33 -0.37
C GLU A 3 33.70 -13.08 -1.24
N LEU A 4 33.89 -11.90 -0.67
CA LEU A 4 33.90 -10.62 -1.38
C LEU A 4 35.05 -10.55 -2.42
N GLU A 5 36.23 -11.06 -2.08
CA GLU A 5 37.38 -11.10 -3.01
C GLU A 5 37.09 -11.98 -4.23
N ILE A 6 36.42 -13.11 -4.03
CA ILE A 6 35.99 -13.99 -5.11
C ILE A 6 35.01 -13.27 -6.04
N ILE A 7 34.02 -12.62 -5.48
CA ILE A 7 33.02 -11.84 -6.21
C ILE A 7 33.68 -10.73 -7.02
N VAL A 8 34.62 -9.98 -6.41
CA VAL A 8 35.34 -8.91 -7.06
C VAL A 8 36.19 -9.46 -8.22
N ARG A 9 36.83 -10.61 -8.03
CA ARG A 9 37.67 -11.25 -9.07
C ARG A 9 36.83 -11.69 -10.27
N VAL A 10 35.67 -12.30 -10.03
CA VAL A 10 34.73 -12.73 -11.08
C VAL A 10 34.22 -11.51 -11.86
N ILE A 11 33.83 -10.44 -11.18
CA ILE A 11 33.30 -9.25 -11.86
C ILE A 11 34.41 -8.55 -12.70
N ASN A 12 35.62 -8.47 -12.19
CA ASN A 12 36.75 -7.90 -12.93
C ASN A 12 37.06 -8.71 -14.19
N THR A 13 36.99 -10.03 -14.11
CA THR A 13 37.16 -10.93 -15.26
C THR A 13 36.07 -10.71 -16.31
N LEU A 14 34.80 -10.65 -15.89
CA LEU A 14 33.67 -10.40 -16.79
C LEU A 14 33.71 -9.00 -17.42
N SER A 15 34.06 -7.98 -16.64
CA SER A 15 34.16 -6.60 -17.10
C SER A 15 35.40 -6.36 -17.99
N GLY A 16 36.46 -7.15 -17.82
CA GLY A 16 37.66 -7.12 -18.65
C GLY A 16 37.48 -7.78 -20.02
N ASN A 17 36.49 -8.65 -20.16
CA ASN A 17 36.16 -9.29 -21.45
C ASN A 17 35.23 -8.38 -22.26
N THR A 18 35.71 -7.91 -23.42
CA THR A 18 34.99 -6.95 -24.28
C THR A 18 33.62 -7.47 -24.72
N LYS A 19 33.50 -8.77 -25.04
CA LYS A 19 32.22 -9.39 -25.43
C LYS A 19 31.25 -9.44 -24.27
N CYS A 20 31.69 -9.89 -23.09
CA CYS A 20 30.85 -9.92 -21.87
C CYS A 20 30.43 -8.52 -21.43
N LYS A 21 31.36 -7.54 -21.48
CA LYS A 21 31.09 -6.16 -21.09
C LYS A 21 29.98 -5.52 -21.94
N VAL A 22 30.01 -5.70 -23.25
CA VAL A 22 28.98 -5.16 -24.14
C VAL A 22 27.64 -5.88 -23.94
N ARG A 23 27.69 -7.18 -23.77
CA ARG A 23 26.54 -8.05 -23.74
C ARG A 23 25.78 -8.03 -22.41
N TYR A 24 26.47 -7.99 -21.29
CA TYR A 24 25.94 -7.95 -19.94
C TYR A 24 26.09 -6.57 -19.30
N ALA A 25 26.16 -5.50 -20.12
CA ALA A 25 26.40 -4.15 -19.62
C ALA A 25 25.37 -3.73 -18.54
N SER A 26 24.10 -3.96 -18.79
CA SER A 26 23.00 -3.61 -17.88
C SER A 26 23.07 -4.41 -16.57
N GLU A 27 23.33 -5.71 -16.65
CA GLU A 27 23.45 -6.59 -15.48
C GLU A 27 24.68 -6.28 -14.65
N LEU A 28 25.81 -6.01 -15.33
CA LEU A 28 27.05 -5.63 -14.66
C LEU A 28 26.93 -4.27 -13.97
N ASP A 29 26.29 -3.29 -14.61
CA ASP A 29 26.02 -1.98 -14.01
C ASP A 29 25.09 -2.10 -12.80
N ASN A 30 24.01 -2.87 -12.92
CA ASN A 30 23.11 -3.15 -11.80
C ASN A 30 23.83 -3.87 -10.65
N PHE A 31 24.69 -4.84 -10.98
CA PHE A 31 25.51 -5.53 -9.98
C PHE A 31 26.49 -4.58 -9.30
N GLN A 32 27.20 -3.71 -10.06
CA GLN A 32 28.12 -2.71 -9.51
C GLN A 32 27.40 -1.75 -8.56
N ASN A 33 26.23 -1.27 -8.95
CA ASN A 33 25.41 -0.40 -8.09
C ASN A 33 25.03 -1.09 -6.77
N ARG A 34 24.63 -2.36 -6.81
CA ARG A 34 24.29 -3.14 -5.62
C ARG A 34 25.52 -3.51 -4.79
N LYS A 35 26.65 -3.79 -5.45
CA LYS A 35 27.93 -4.00 -4.77
C LYS A 35 28.35 -2.74 -4.02
N SER A 36 28.30 -1.58 -4.66
CA SER A 36 28.60 -0.29 -4.02
C SER A 36 27.65 0.00 -2.84
N GLN A 37 26.38 -0.40 -2.94
CA GLN A 37 25.43 -0.32 -1.82
C GLN A 37 25.79 -1.27 -0.67
N ALA A 38 26.27 -2.48 -0.97
CA ALA A 38 26.69 -3.44 0.05
C ALA A 38 28.04 -3.05 0.70
N GLU A 39 28.95 -2.44 -0.06
CA GLU A 39 30.24 -1.92 0.43
C GLU A 39 30.09 -0.58 1.14
N SER A 40 29.09 0.22 0.78
CA SER A 40 28.74 1.39 1.57
C SER A 40 28.19 0.90 2.91
N ASN A 41 28.84 1.22 4.02
CA ASN A 41 28.34 0.94 5.36
C ASN A 41 27.01 1.69 5.65
N LYS A 42 26.17 1.91 4.62
CA LYS A 42 24.88 2.59 4.71
C LYS A 42 23.74 1.58 4.64
N TYR A 43 22.80 1.70 5.58
CA TYR A 43 21.61 0.87 5.69
C TYR A 43 20.38 1.72 5.42
N ARG A 44 19.53 1.25 4.55
CA ARG A 44 18.36 1.98 4.06
C ARG A 44 17.15 1.68 4.94
N LEU A 45 16.78 2.65 5.76
CA LEU A 45 15.57 2.62 6.59
C LEU A 45 14.44 3.31 5.84
N GLY A 46 13.49 2.55 5.31
CA GLY A 46 12.32 3.11 4.63
C GLY A 46 11.24 3.55 5.63
N VAL A 47 10.68 4.74 5.43
CA VAL A 47 9.49 5.20 6.16
C VAL A 47 8.27 5.01 5.28
N ILE A 48 7.38 4.12 5.68
CA ILE A 48 6.17 3.74 4.97
C ILE A 48 4.97 4.07 5.87
N GLY A 49 3.84 4.39 5.30
CA GLY A 49 2.62 4.58 6.09
C GLY A 49 1.51 5.24 5.30
N VAL A 50 0.31 5.17 5.86
CA VAL A 50 -0.89 5.74 5.25
C VAL A 50 -0.77 7.25 5.08
N THR A 51 -1.51 7.80 4.12
CA THR A 51 -1.58 9.26 3.93
C THR A 51 -2.07 9.93 5.21
N SER A 52 -1.52 11.09 5.52
CA SER A 52 -1.85 11.86 6.74
C SER A 52 -1.52 11.15 8.07
N SER A 53 -0.71 10.10 8.07
CA SER A 53 -0.20 9.51 9.33
C SER A 53 0.89 10.34 10.02
N GLY A 54 1.33 11.42 9.39
CA GLY A 54 2.36 12.32 9.91
C GLY A 54 3.79 11.85 9.65
N LYS A 55 4.05 11.10 8.56
CA LYS A 55 5.41 10.70 8.13
C LYS A 55 6.36 11.90 8.04
N SER A 56 6.01 12.89 7.23
CA SER A 56 6.85 14.08 7.05
C SER A 56 7.04 14.85 8.36
N THR A 57 6.01 14.93 9.22
CA THR A 57 6.15 15.53 10.56
C THR A 57 7.12 14.74 11.43
N MET A 58 7.07 13.42 11.39
CA MET A 58 8.00 12.56 12.12
C MET A 58 9.42 12.74 11.59
N ILE A 59 9.63 12.76 10.28
CA ILE A 59 10.96 13.00 9.69
C ILE A 59 11.46 14.39 10.03
N ASN A 60 10.64 15.43 9.95
CA ASN A 60 10.99 16.77 10.39
C ASN A 60 11.38 16.80 11.89
N SER A 61 10.69 16.02 12.73
CA SER A 61 11.09 15.89 14.13
C SER A 61 12.45 15.20 14.29
N LEU A 62 12.81 14.26 13.43
CA LEU A 62 14.14 13.63 13.41
C LEU A 62 15.22 14.57 12.87
N LEU A 63 14.89 15.43 11.91
CA LEU A 63 15.78 16.46 11.41
C LEU A 63 15.98 17.62 12.40
N GLY A 64 15.04 17.82 13.34
CA GLY A 64 15.04 18.92 14.29
C GLY A 64 14.52 20.23 13.70
N GLU A 65 14.03 20.24 12.48
CA GLU A 65 13.54 21.41 11.77
C GLU A 65 12.45 21.06 10.75
N PHE A 66 11.66 22.07 10.36
CA PHE A 66 10.58 21.91 9.39
C PHE A 66 11.11 22.09 7.96
N LEU A 67 11.54 21.02 7.32
CA LEU A 67 12.04 21.02 5.94
C LEU A 67 11.09 20.35 4.97
N LEU A 68 10.54 19.18 5.34
CA LEU A 68 9.60 18.46 4.48
C LEU A 68 8.20 19.05 4.62
N PRO A 69 7.46 19.27 3.53
CA PRO A 69 6.09 19.74 3.60
C PRO A 69 5.22 18.72 4.34
N ALA A 70 4.51 19.18 5.38
CA ALA A 70 3.62 18.38 6.21
C ALA A 70 2.16 18.77 5.92
N VAL A 71 1.70 18.51 4.70
CA VAL A 71 0.33 18.82 4.27
C VAL A 71 -0.53 17.56 4.21
N ALA A 72 -1.86 17.74 4.34
CA ALA A 72 -2.83 16.65 4.30
C ALA A 72 -2.99 16.00 2.90
N ARG A 73 -2.29 16.52 1.89
CA ARG A 73 -2.28 15.98 0.52
C ARG A 73 -0.98 15.21 0.28
N PRO A 74 -0.94 14.26 -0.69
CA PRO A 74 0.30 13.63 -1.09
C PRO A 74 1.29 14.70 -1.52
N SER A 75 2.38 14.86 -0.76
CA SER A 75 3.32 15.96 -0.97
C SER A 75 4.62 15.52 -1.63
N SER A 76 4.99 14.25 -1.53
CA SER A 76 6.27 13.77 -2.03
C SER A 76 6.10 13.02 -3.34
N SER A 77 6.50 13.63 -4.44
CA SER A 77 6.62 12.97 -5.75
C SER A 77 8.00 12.32 -5.96
N GLN A 78 8.97 12.67 -5.11
CA GLN A 78 10.36 12.23 -5.19
C GLN A 78 10.81 11.54 -3.91
N LEU A 79 11.81 10.64 -4.04
CA LEU A 79 12.43 10.01 -2.88
C LEU A 79 13.31 11.05 -2.15
N VAL A 80 13.02 11.23 -0.87
CA VAL A 80 13.84 12.06 0.02
C VAL A 80 14.60 11.16 0.97
N SER A 81 15.91 11.33 1.05
CA SER A 81 16.76 10.61 2.00
C SER A 81 17.36 11.56 3.03
N CYS A 82 17.37 11.09 4.29
CA CYS A 82 17.87 11.87 5.43
C CYS A 82 18.93 11.07 6.18
N TYR A 83 20.04 11.71 6.56
CA TYR A 83 21.12 11.05 7.28
C TYR A 83 21.93 12.02 8.15
N TYR A 84 22.71 11.44 9.07
CA TYR A 84 23.64 12.20 9.90
C TYR A 84 24.84 12.67 9.09
N SER A 85 25.18 13.95 9.22
CA SER A 85 26.42 14.55 8.75
C SER A 85 26.80 15.70 9.65
N GLN A 86 28.10 15.97 9.79
CA GLN A 86 28.59 17.15 10.52
C GLN A 86 28.11 18.48 9.89
N SER A 87 27.78 18.43 8.59
CA SER A 87 27.31 19.60 7.84
C SER A 87 25.83 19.52 7.55
N ARG A 88 25.09 20.59 7.84
CA ARG A 88 23.68 20.76 7.45
C ARG A 88 23.64 21.15 5.98
N CYS A 89 23.19 20.25 5.12
CA CYS A 89 23.06 20.52 3.70
C CYS A 89 21.96 19.70 3.02
N SER A 90 21.53 20.14 1.84
CA SER A 90 20.73 19.38 0.90
C SER A 90 21.47 19.22 -0.41
N LYS A 91 21.44 18.01 -0.97
CA LYS A 91 21.96 17.69 -2.29
C LYS A 91 20.81 17.19 -3.17
N ILE A 92 20.55 17.91 -4.24
CA ILE A 92 19.49 17.57 -5.20
C ILE A 92 20.15 16.94 -6.41
N HIS A 93 19.77 15.70 -6.69
CA HIS A 93 20.22 14.93 -7.85
C HIS A 93 19.17 15.02 -8.95
N PHE A 94 19.60 15.31 -10.16
CA PHE A 94 18.75 15.38 -11.34
C PHE A 94 18.88 14.13 -12.20
N GLN A 95 17.92 13.92 -13.11
CA GLN A 95 17.90 12.76 -14.00
C GLN A 95 19.03 12.76 -15.03
N ASP A 96 19.57 13.95 -15.37
CA ASP A 96 20.73 14.12 -16.24
C ASP A 96 22.08 13.83 -15.57
N GLY A 97 22.05 13.41 -14.29
CA GLY A 97 23.25 13.15 -13.48
C GLY A 97 23.84 14.38 -12.82
N SER A 98 23.36 15.58 -13.10
CA SER A 98 23.81 16.81 -12.42
C SER A 98 23.36 16.85 -10.97
N THR A 99 24.06 17.64 -10.14
CA THR A 99 23.73 17.80 -8.74
C THR A 99 23.84 19.26 -8.32
N LYS A 100 22.91 19.69 -7.45
CA LYS A 100 22.96 21.01 -6.79
C LYS A 100 23.09 20.82 -5.29
N LEU A 101 24.01 21.56 -4.67
CA LEU A 101 24.22 21.59 -3.22
C LEU A 101 23.70 22.89 -2.62
N PHE A 102 22.96 22.77 -1.53
CA PHE A 102 22.41 23.90 -0.77
C PHE A 102 22.77 23.76 0.70
N SER A 103 23.23 24.84 1.32
CA SER A 103 23.63 24.88 2.73
C SER A 103 23.27 26.20 3.38
N GLY A 104 23.38 26.29 4.70
CA GLY A 104 23.08 27.51 5.45
C GLY A 104 21.64 27.97 5.24
N ASN A 105 21.47 29.29 5.03
CA ASN A 105 20.13 29.90 4.87
C ASN A 105 19.43 29.55 3.56
N SER A 106 20.17 29.07 2.55
CA SER A 106 19.57 28.61 1.28
C SER A 106 18.79 27.29 1.44
N LEU A 107 19.11 26.49 2.46
CA LEU A 107 18.37 25.29 2.80
C LEU A 107 17.19 25.65 3.72
N ASN A 108 16.01 25.68 3.16
CA ASN A 108 14.76 25.96 3.85
C ASN A 108 13.60 25.15 3.24
N GLN A 109 12.44 25.19 3.87
CA GLN A 109 11.25 24.46 3.42
C GLN A 109 10.87 24.79 1.97
N LYS A 110 10.88 26.08 1.58
CA LYS A 110 10.51 26.51 0.22
C LYS A 110 11.39 25.88 -0.87
N LEU A 111 12.69 25.68 -0.56
CA LEU A 111 13.61 24.99 -1.46
C LEU A 111 13.19 23.54 -1.65
N ILE A 112 12.88 22.84 -0.57
CA ILE A 112 12.50 21.43 -0.63
C ILE A 112 11.13 21.26 -1.30
N GLU A 113 10.17 22.16 -1.01
CA GLU A 113 8.88 22.19 -1.71
C GLU A 113 9.05 22.40 -3.22
N LYS A 114 9.92 23.31 -3.63
CA LYS A 114 10.18 23.56 -5.06
C LYS A 114 10.57 22.31 -5.83
N TYR A 115 11.37 21.43 -5.23
CA TYR A 115 11.92 20.25 -5.92
C TYR A 115 11.19 18.95 -5.59
N GLY A 116 10.58 18.84 -4.41
CA GLY A 116 10.01 17.58 -3.91
C GLY A 116 8.49 17.54 -3.79
N ASP A 117 7.80 18.69 -3.82
CA ASP A 117 6.36 18.74 -3.67
C ASP A 117 5.66 18.66 -5.04
N GLU A 118 4.70 17.75 -5.19
CA GLU A 118 3.90 17.59 -6.41
C GLU A 118 3.15 18.87 -6.82
N SER A 119 2.75 19.71 -5.85
CA SER A 119 2.08 20.99 -6.16
C SER A 119 3.03 22.01 -6.80
N SER A 120 4.30 21.99 -6.42
CA SER A 120 5.33 22.93 -6.89
C SER A 120 6.15 22.37 -8.05
N ASN A 121 6.32 21.05 -8.11
CA ASN A 121 7.08 20.33 -9.14
C ASN A 121 6.20 19.29 -9.85
N LYS A 122 5.09 19.77 -10.39
CA LYS A 122 4.06 18.93 -11.03
C LYS A 122 4.65 18.07 -12.14
N ASN A 123 4.37 16.77 -12.10
CA ASN A 123 4.90 15.77 -13.03
C ASN A 123 6.45 15.79 -13.11
N ASN A 124 7.12 16.20 -12.03
CA ASN A 124 8.58 16.29 -11.97
C ASN A 124 9.21 17.12 -13.11
N ILE A 125 8.66 18.29 -13.39
CA ILE A 125 9.16 19.21 -14.45
C ILE A 125 10.64 19.54 -14.23
N GLU A 126 11.07 19.68 -12.97
CA GLU A 126 12.49 19.95 -12.61
C GLU A 126 13.40 18.72 -12.82
N LYS A 127 12.86 17.57 -13.25
CA LYS A 127 13.60 16.32 -13.50
C LYS A 127 14.45 15.87 -12.32
N VAL A 128 13.93 16.04 -11.10
CA VAL A 128 14.61 15.60 -9.88
C VAL A 128 14.59 14.08 -9.81
N LYS A 129 15.73 13.48 -9.52
CA LYS A 129 15.88 12.04 -9.28
C LYS A 129 15.75 11.70 -7.79
N GLN A 130 16.41 12.49 -6.94
CA GLN A 130 16.46 12.27 -5.49
C GLN A 130 16.86 13.56 -4.77
N ILE A 131 16.35 13.73 -3.55
CA ILE A 131 16.75 14.78 -2.63
C ILE A 131 17.43 14.13 -1.43
N GLU A 132 18.63 14.57 -1.09
CA GLU A 132 19.34 14.16 0.12
C GLU A 132 19.36 15.32 1.11
N LEU A 133 19.04 15.03 2.37
CA LEU A 133 19.09 15.96 3.49
C LEU A 133 20.05 15.45 4.56
N SER A 134 20.96 16.25 4.99
CA SER A 134 21.86 15.91 6.09
C SER A 134 21.91 16.98 7.16
N THR A 135 22.03 16.55 8.41
CA THR A 135 22.13 17.44 9.55
C THR A 135 22.89 16.76 10.70
N PRO A 136 23.64 17.52 11.53
CA PRO A 136 24.24 16.98 12.74
C PRO A 136 23.20 16.64 13.83
N ASP A 137 21.97 17.16 13.69
CA ASP A 137 20.88 16.91 14.65
C ASP A 137 20.14 15.56 14.37
N PHE A 138 20.50 14.85 13.29
CA PHE A 138 19.86 13.57 12.97
C PHE A 138 20.25 12.49 13.99
N PRO A 139 19.29 11.86 14.69
CA PRO A 139 19.55 11.10 15.92
C PRO A 139 19.97 9.66 15.73
N PHE A 140 19.96 9.17 14.48
CA PHE A 140 20.29 7.78 14.19
C PHE A 140 21.78 7.63 13.89
N ASP A 141 22.25 6.38 13.97
CA ASP A 141 23.62 6.02 13.60
C ASP A 141 23.98 6.56 12.22
N SER A 142 25.22 7.00 12.07
CA SER A 142 25.73 7.58 10.81
C SER A 142 25.65 6.62 9.60
N SER A 143 25.52 5.32 9.85
CA SER A 143 25.30 4.31 8.82
C SER A 143 23.85 4.22 8.36
N ILE A 144 22.89 4.83 9.06
CA ILE A 144 21.47 4.78 8.69
C ILE A 144 21.14 5.89 7.69
N LEU A 145 20.59 5.50 6.56
CA LEU A 145 20.00 6.36 5.55
C LEU A 145 18.48 6.18 5.62
N LEU A 146 17.79 7.15 6.21
CA LEU A 146 16.33 7.16 6.27
C LEU A 146 15.77 7.63 4.94
N ILE A 147 14.81 6.91 4.36
CA ILE A 147 14.20 7.20 3.08
C ILE A 147 12.71 7.45 3.29
N ASP A 148 12.25 8.66 2.97
CA ASP A 148 10.81 8.99 2.95
C ASP A 148 10.15 8.41 1.71
N SER A 149 8.97 7.81 1.90
CA SER A 149 8.15 7.29 0.80
C SER A 149 6.92 8.14 0.58
N PRO A 150 6.40 8.19 -0.66
CA PRO A 150 5.04 8.67 -0.89
C PRO A 150 4.03 7.93 -0.01
N GLY A 151 2.98 8.64 0.44
CA GLY A 151 1.94 8.04 1.28
C GLY A 151 1.15 6.95 0.54
N LEU A 152 0.88 5.85 1.22
CA LEU A 152 -0.09 4.86 0.80
C LEU A 152 -1.50 5.49 0.93
N ASP A 153 -2.47 5.18 0.11
CA ASP A 153 -3.85 5.73 0.11
C ASP A 153 -4.03 7.16 -0.39
N ALA A 154 -3.10 7.70 -1.13
CA ALA A 154 -3.32 8.98 -1.79
C ALA A 154 -4.43 8.84 -2.84
N TYR A 155 -5.66 9.26 -2.48
CA TYR A 155 -6.81 9.19 -3.38
C TYR A 155 -6.51 9.86 -4.73
N GLY A 156 -6.60 9.09 -5.83
CA GLY A 156 -6.25 9.55 -7.18
C GLY A 156 -4.78 9.38 -7.58
N TYR A 157 -3.92 8.84 -6.73
CA TYR A 157 -2.48 8.63 -6.98
C TYR A 157 -2.07 7.17 -6.83
N ALA A 158 -2.73 6.28 -7.55
CA ALA A 158 -2.40 4.83 -7.56
C ALA A 158 -0.90 4.56 -7.85
N GLY A 159 -0.24 5.45 -8.60
CA GLY A 159 1.20 5.36 -8.86
C GLY A 159 2.09 5.49 -7.62
N HIS A 160 1.66 6.18 -6.57
CA HIS A 160 2.44 6.35 -5.34
C HIS A 160 2.49 5.07 -4.49
N GLU A 161 1.39 4.34 -4.40
CA GLU A 161 1.35 3.04 -3.72
C GLU A 161 2.23 2.02 -4.48
N GLN A 162 2.12 1.97 -5.80
CA GLN A 162 2.95 1.14 -6.65
C GLN A 162 4.44 1.50 -6.55
N LEU A 163 4.78 2.80 -6.51
CA LEU A 163 6.17 3.24 -6.34
C LEU A 163 6.72 2.79 -4.97
N THR A 164 5.94 2.92 -3.91
CA THR A 164 6.37 2.53 -2.57
C THR A 164 6.54 1.02 -2.45
N MET A 165 5.56 0.24 -2.91
CA MET A 165 5.56 -1.22 -2.73
C MET A 165 6.53 -1.91 -3.69
N ASN A 166 6.55 -1.53 -4.96
CA ASN A 166 7.30 -2.23 -5.99
C ASN A 166 8.72 -1.69 -6.20
N SER A 167 8.97 -0.42 -5.86
CA SER A 167 10.28 0.20 -6.08
C SER A 167 11.06 0.42 -4.81
N LEU A 168 10.41 0.84 -3.71
CA LEU A 168 11.11 1.14 -2.47
C LEU A 168 11.33 -0.10 -1.60
N LEU A 169 10.29 -0.92 -1.34
CA LEU A 169 10.41 -2.10 -0.46
C LEU A 169 11.56 -3.05 -0.82
N PRO A 170 11.80 -3.38 -2.11
CA PRO A 170 12.94 -4.22 -2.48
C PRO A 170 14.30 -3.60 -2.14
N THR A 171 14.37 -2.28 -2.09
CA THR A 171 15.64 -1.54 -1.95
C THR A 171 15.99 -1.17 -0.52
N ILE A 172 15.06 -1.21 0.42
CA ILE A 172 15.32 -0.92 1.83
C ILE A 172 15.77 -2.16 2.58
N ASP A 173 16.47 -1.96 3.67
CA ASP A 173 16.97 -3.02 4.53
C ASP A 173 16.01 -3.33 5.69
N PHE A 174 15.37 -2.29 6.22
CA PHE A 174 14.33 -2.38 7.24
C PHE A 174 13.38 -1.18 7.11
N CYS A 175 12.24 -1.22 7.79
CA CYS A 175 11.27 -0.13 7.64
C CYS A 175 10.63 0.31 8.96
N ILE A 176 10.21 1.57 8.95
CA ILE A 176 9.26 2.14 9.91
C ILE A 176 7.91 2.22 9.22
N PHE A 177 6.90 1.55 9.76
CA PHE A 177 5.51 1.73 9.34
C PHE A 177 4.80 2.71 10.26
N VAL A 178 4.42 3.88 9.70
CA VAL A 178 3.77 4.96 10.44
C VAL A 178 2.26 4.85 10.30
N THR A 179 1.57 4.70 11.41
CA THR A 179 0.11 4.75 11.53
C THR A 179 -0.29 5.80 12.55
N THR A 180 -1.58 6.00 12.80
CA THR A 180 -2.08 6.97 13.77
C THR A 180 -2.79 6.30 14.94
N CYS A 181 -2.88 6.99 16.07
CA CYS A 181 -3.78 6.63 17.17
C CYS A 181 -5.25 6.95 16.86
N LYS A 182 -5.58 7.43 15.65
CA LYS A 182 -6.95 7.59 15.16
C LYS A 182 -7.43 6.29 14.51
N THR A 183 -8.74 6.18 14.29
CA THR A 183 -9.35 5.01 13.66
C THR A 183 -8.93 4.95 12.18
N ASN A 184 -8.00 4.07 11.84
CA ASN A 184 -7.64 3.71 10.47
C ASN A 184 -8.28 2.36 10.12
N SER A 185 -8.34 2.03 8.85
CA SER A 185 -8.77 0.70 8.41
C SER A 185 -7.77 -0.35 8.88
N ASP A 186 -8.22 -1.30 9.72
CA ASP A 186 -7.42 -2.43 10.19
C ASP A 186 -7.01 -3.34 9.02
N GLU A 187 -7.89 -3.50 8.05
CA GLU A 187 -7.67 -4.28 6.83
C GLU A 187 -6.51 -3.71 6.01
N LYS A 188 -6.49 -2.38 5.83
CA LYS A 188 -5.40 -1.74 5.07
C LYS A 188 -4.07 -1.88 5.79
N MET A 189 -4.04 -1.70 7.10
CA MET A 189 -2.84 -1.90 7.90
C MET A 189 -2.34 -3.34 7.79
N LEU A 190 -3.24 -4.33 7.89
CA LEU A 190 -2.92 -5.74 7.74
C LEU A 190 -2.36 -6.05 6.34
N SER A 191 -2.98 -5.50 5.29
CA SER A 191 -2.51 -5.66 3.91
C SER A 191 -1.08 -5.15 3.73
N VAL A 192 -0.78 -3.94 4.23
CA VAL A 192 0.58 -3.35 4.16
C VAL A 192 1.59 -4.20 4.94
N LEU A 193 1.25 -4.65 6.16
CA LEU A 193 2.13 -5.51 6.95
C LEU A 193 2.38 -6.86 6.26
N ASN A 194 1.38 -7.42 5.59
CA ASN A 194 1.55 -8.65 4.82
C ASN A 194 2.49 -8.45 3.63
N THR A 195 2.37 -7.33 2.91
CA THR A 195 3.30 -7.00 1.84
C THR A 195 4.74 -6.80 2.36
N ILE A 196 4.91 -6.09 3.48
CA ILE A 196 6.24 -5.96 4.12
C ILE A 196 6.81 -7.34 4.49
N ALA A 197 5.96 -8.24 5.00
CA ALA A 197 6.34 -9.61 5.36
C ALA A 197 6.77 -10.46 4.14
N GLU A 198 6.14 -10.26 2.98
CA GLU A 198 6.51 -10.94 1.72
C GLU A 198 7.92 -10.55 1.25
N TYR A 199 8.33 -9.31 1.51
CA TYR A 199 9.71 -8.85 1.26
C TYR A 199 10.66 -9.19 2.41
N GLU A 200 10.20 -9.89 3.44
CA GLU A 200 10.98 -10.29 4.63
C GLU A 200 11.71 -9.12 5.32
N LYS A 201 11.12 -7.92 5.27
CA LYS A 201 11.72 -6.73 5.88
C LYS A 201 11.39 -6.64 7.36
N PRO A 202 12.39 -6.43 8.24
CA PRO A 202 12.14 -6.07 9.63
C PRO A 202 11.35 -4.75 9.70
N VAL A 203 10.36 -4.68 10.61
CA VAL A 203 9.47 -3.53 10.73
C VAL A 203 9.35 -3.03 12.15
N ILE A 204 9.42 -1.69 12.30
CA ILE A 204 9.07 -0.96 13.52
C ILE A 204 7.76 -0.23 13.23
N ILE A 205 6.76 -0.40 14.08
CA ILE A 205 5.47 0.27 13.94
C ILE A 205 5.45 1.52 14.81
N VAL A 206 5.18 2.65 14.21
CA VAL A 206 5.05 3.94 14.90
C VAL A 206 3.60 4.37 14.86
N GLN A 207 2.94 4.38 16.02
CA GLN A 207 1.63 5.00 16.21
C GLN A 207 1.82 6.47 16.56
N ASN A 208 1.57 7.35 15.61
CA ASN A 208 1.72 8.79 15.77
C ASN A 208 0.43 9.45 16.28
N MET A 209 0.51 10.72 16.67
CA MET A 209 -0.59 11.59 17.10
C MET A 209 -1.17 11.23 18.48
N ILE A 210 -0.36 10.75 19.41
CA ILE A 210 -0.81 10.55 20.81
C ILE A 210 -1.27 11.84 21.48
N ASP A 211 -0.76 12.98 21.02
CA ASP A 211 -1.19 14.32 21.46
C ASP A 211 -2.66 14.63 21.16
N SER A 212 -3.25 13.93 20.21
CA SER A 212 -4.65 14.11 19.82
C SER A 212 -5.63 13.24 20.62
N LEU A 213 -5.12 12.35 21.45
CA LEU A 213 -5.96 11.47 22.27
C LEU A 213 -6.66 12.25 23.38
N LYS A 214 -7.89 11.85 23.66
CA LYS A 214 -8.72 12.40 24.74
C LYS A 214 -9.19 11.25 25.63
N PRO A 215 -9.54 11.51 26.89
CA PRO A 215 -10.22 10.54 27.73
C PRO A 215 -11.51 10.05 27.03
N SER A 216 -11.98 8.84 27.40
CA SER A 216 -13.25 8.34 26.90
C SER A 216 -14.42 9.28 27.27
N LEU A 217 -15.43 9.35 26.39
CA LEU A 217 -16.57 10.22 26.56
C LEU A 217 -17.37 9.94 27.86
N ASP A 218 -17.34 8.71 28.34
CA ASP A 218 -17.97 8.28 29.60
C ASP A 218 -17.09 8.52 30.84
N GLY A 219 -15.90 9.09 30.66
CA GLY A 219 -14.94 9.39 31.73
C GLY A 219 -14.27 8.16 32.36
N LYS A 220 -14.55 6.94 31.88
CA LYS A 220 -14.04 5.70 32.51
C LYS A 220 -12.58 5.41 32.16
N LYS A 221 -12.11 5.90 31.00
CA LYS A 221 -10.73 5.67 30.54
C LYS A 221 -9.96 6.98 30.48
N SER A 222 -8.79 6.98 31.08
CA SER A 222 -7.82 8.06 30.96
C SER A 222 -7.21 8.11 29.54
N VAL A 223 -6.47 9.17 29.21
CA VAL A 223 -5.72 9.26 27.94
C VAL A 223 -4.74 8.08 27.80
N SER A 224 -4.14 7.67 28.89
CA SER A 224 -3.19 6.54 28.90
C SER A 224 -3.89 5.21 28.61
N ASP A 225 -5.11 4.99 29.12
CA ASP A 225 -5.89 3.80 28.84
C ASP A 225 -6.34 3.75 27.38
N VAL A 226 -6.76 4.88 26.83
CA VAL A 226 -7.12 5.01 25.41
C VAL A 226 -5.89 4.75 24.53
N ALA A 227 -4.72 5.25 24.90
CA ALA A 227 -3.48 4.97 24.18
C ALA A 227 -3.14 3.48 24.23
N GLN A 228 -3.33 2.84 25.37
CA GLN A 228 -3.10 1.40 25.52
C GLN A 228 -4.10 0.57 24.68
N ASP A 229 -5.36 0.95 24.60
CA ASP A 229 -6.34 0.30 23.74
C ASP A 229 -5.91 0.35 22.26
N HIS A 230 -5.44 1.51 21.80
CA HIS A 230 -4.91 1.66 20.44
C HIS A 230 -3.66 0.79 20.22
N ARG A 231 -2.80 0.64 21.22
CA ARG A 231 -1.64 -0.23 21.15
C ARG A 231 -2.05 -1.70 21.02
N VAL A 232 -2.97 -2.17 21.88
CA VAL A 232 -3.51 -3.56 21.84
C VAL A 232 -4.17 -3.85 20.49
N ARG A 233 -4.86 -2.87 19.91
CA ARG A 233 -5.43 -3.01 18.55
C ARG A 233 -4.34 -3.28 17.51
N VAL A 234 -3.25 -2.53 17.52
CA VAL A 234 -2.13 -2.73 16.58
C VAL A 234 -1.44 -4.07 16.85
N GLU A 235 -1.24 -4.46 18.10
CA GLU A 235 -0.68 -5.77 18.46
C GLU A 235 -1.54 -6.92 17.90
N ARG A 236 -2.87 -6.79 17.94
CA ARG A 236 -3.78 -7.77 17.32
C ARG A 236 -3.59 -7.85 15.79
N ILE A 237 -3.44 -6.71 15.11
CA ILE A 237 -3.21 -6.68 13.66
C ILE A 237 -1.87 -7.33 13.32
N VAL A 238 -0.81 -7.04 14.09
CA VAL A 238 0.50 -7.70 13.95
C VAL A 238 0.38 -9.21 14.12
N ASN A 239 -0.38 -9.67 15.13
CA ASN A 239 -0.59 -11.08 15.38
C ASN A 239 -1.32 -11.79 14.23
N ASN A 240 -2.18 -11.09 13.51
CA ASN A 240 -2.90 -11.61 12.35
C ASN A 240 -2.12 -11.47 11.03
N SER A 241 -0.98 -10.79 11.04
CA SER A 241 -0.17 -10.59 9.82
C SER A 241 0.68 -11.82 9.48
N LYS A 242 1.18 -11.84 8.24
CA LYS A 242 2.11 -12.88 7.72
C LYS A 242 3.54 -12.74 8.25
N ILE A 243 3.83 -11.78 9.14
CA ILE A 243 5.16 -11.61 9.72
C ILE A 243 5.55 -12.88 10.49
N LYS A 244 6.69 -13.48 10.12
CA LYS A 244 7.15 -14.76 10.69
C LYS A 244 7.50 -14.64 12.18
N ASP A 245 8.33 -13.66 12.53
CA ASP A 245 8.80 -13.43 13.90
C ASP A 245 8.20 -12.14 14.48
N LYS A 246 7.03 -12.28 15.08
CA LYS A 246 6.28 -11.16 15.66
C LYS A 246 6.94 -10.58 16.93
N SER A 247 7.80 -11.35 17.58
CA SER A 247 8.53 -10.89 18.78
C SER A 247 9.52 -9.77 18.46
N LYS A 248 9.97 -9.66 17.21
CA LYS A 248 10.87 -8.61 16.73
C LYS A 248 10.15 -7.35 16.24
N VAL A 249 8.83 -7.33 16.25
CA VAL A 249 8.05 -6.15 15.86
C VAL A 249 7.92 -5.23 17.06
N HIS A 250 8.56 -4.08 16.99
CA HIS A 250 8.45 -3.04 18.02
C HIS A 250 7.34 -2.05 17.69
N ILE A 251 6.48 -1.75 18.66
CA ILE A 251 5.43 -0.74 18.54
C ILE A 251 5.77 0.44 19.44
N VAL A 252 5.88 1.61 18.85
CA VAL A 252 6.19 2.86 19.57
C VAL A 252 5.08 3.88 19.32
N GLN A 253 4.55 4.45 20.39
CA GLN A 253 3.55 5.51 20.34
C GLN A 253 4.25 6.87 20.52
N ILE A 254 4.03 7.81 19.60
CA ILE A 254 4.71 9.12 19.60
C ILE A 254 3.77 10.29 19.32
N SER A 255 4.19 11.49 19.71
CA SER A 255 3.71 12.75 19.16
C SER A 255 4.81 13.40 18.33
N ALA A 256 4.79 13.18 17.03
CA ALA A 256 5.77 13.76 16.12
C ALA A 256 5.73 15.31 16.13
N ILE A 257 4.54 15.89 16.28
CA ILE A 257 4.38 17.36 16.29
C ILE A 257 4.98 17.98 17.56
N ASN A 258 4.80 17.35 18.72
CA ASN A 258 5.37 17.84 19.97
C ASN A 258 6.90 17.69 19.98
N ALA A 259 7.41 16.56 19.46
CA ALA A 259 8.84 16.37 19.26
C ALA A 259 9.45 17.42 18.33
N LEU A 260 8.77 17.72 17.21
CA LEU A 260 9.21 18.74 16.25
C LEU A 260 9.24 20.12 16.91
N LYS A 261 8.17 20.55 17.58
CA LYS A 261 8.09 21.85 18.27
C LYS A 261 9.23 22.00 19.27
N ALA A 262 9.44 21.03 20.14
CA ALA A 262 10.48 21.05 21.15
C ALA A 262 11.89 21.17 20.53
N ARG A 263 12.16 20.42 19.47
CA ARG A 263 13.47 20.41 18.80
C ARG A 263 13.72 21.65 17.96
N GLN A 264 12.71 22.22 17.31
CA GLN A 264 12.83 23.49 16.60
C GLN A 264 13.23 24.65 17.55
N ASN A 265 12.71 24.63 18.76
CA ASN A 265 13.08 25.59 19.80
C ASN A 265 14.46 25.33 20.42
N LYS A 266 15.17 24.26 19.96
CA LYS A 266 16.48 23.82 20.48
C LYS A 266 16.47 23.59 22.00
N LEU A 267 15.35 23.11 22.54
CA LEU A 267 15.15 22.81 23.96
C LEU A 267 15.52 23.99 24.89
N ARG A 268 15.17 25.21 24.49
CA ARG A 268 15.56 26.42 25.22
C ARG A 268 14.81 26.62 26.55
N THR A 269 13.63 26.01 26.65
CA THR A 269 12.77 26.16 27.83
C THR A 269 12.55 24.81 28.53
N LYS A 270 12.17 24.89 29.83
CA LYS A 270 11.75 23.67 30.56
C LYS A 270 10.53 23.01 29.93
N ASP A 271 9.65 23.81 29.33
CA ASP A 271 8.46 23.33 28.65
C ASP A 271 8.82 22.54 27.37
N ASP A 272 9.84 22.97 26.63
CA ASP A 272 10.34 22.23 25.47
C ASP A 272 10.89 20.86 25.87
N VAL A 273 11.64 20.79 26.98
CA VAL A 273 12.15 19.50 27.50
C VAL A 273 11.01 18.60 27.90
N LYS A 274 10.01 19.09 28.63
CA LYS A 274 8.82 18.35 29.03
C LYS A 274 8.02 17.90 27.81
N LEU A 275 7.88 18.75 26.80
CA LEU A 275 7.18 18.44 25.56
C LEU A 275 7.89 17.32 24.79
N LEU A 276 9.22 17.35 24.74
CA LEU A 276 10.02 16.28 24.12
C LEU A 276 9.86 14.94 24.87
N GLU A 277 9.90 14.94 26.20
CA GLU A 277 9.68 13.75 27.03
C GLU A 277 8.30 13.16 26.77
N GLN A 278 7.25 13.99 26.83
CA GLN A 278 5.86 13.57 26.57
C GLN A 278 5.62 13.08 25.14
N SER A 279 6.46 13.49 24.20
CA SER A 279 6.36 13.05 22.80
C SER A 279 6.81 11.62 22.56
N ASN A 280 7.47 10.96 23.51
CA ASN A 280 8.13 9.66 23.37
C ASN A 280 9.22 9.63 22.27
N TYR A 281 9.76 10.78 21.88
CA TYR A 281 10.80 10.89 20.85
C TYR A 281 12.03 10.04 21.17
N GLN A 282 12.55 10.12 22.39
CA GLN A 282 13.73 9.35 22.82
C GLN A 282 13.49 7.83 22.74
N LYS A 283 12.26 7.40 23.01
CA LYS A 283 11.86 5.99 22.87
C LYS A 283 11.91 5.53 21.41
N LEU A 284 11.43 6.39 20.47
CA LEU A 284 11.53 6.11 19.04
C LEU A 284 13.00 5.94 18.63
N VAL A 285 13.86 6.92 19.00
CA VAL A 285 15.30 6.89 18.67
C VAL A 285 15.98 5.65 19.22
N SER A 286 15.71 5.32 20.48
CA SER A 286 16.25 4.13 21.12
C SER A 286 15.82 2.83 20.42
N VAL A 287 14.53 2.70 20.12
CA VAL A 287 14.00 1.47 19.46
C VAL A 287 14.55 1.32 18.05
N VAL A 288 14.70 2.41 17.28
CA VAL A 288 15.30 2.35 15.94
C VAL A 288 16.76 1.94 16.00
N ASN A 289 17.56 2.55 16.88
CA ASN A 289 18.98 2.21 17.00
C ASN A 289 19.20 0.79 17.54
N THR A 290 18.40 0.36 18.51
CA THR A 290 18.48 -1.02 19.04
C THR A 290 18.02 -2.05 18.01
N GLY A 291 16.89 -1.79 17.36
CA GLY A 291 16.36 -2.66 16.30
C GLY A 291 17.33 -2.77 15.12
N PHE A 292 17.95 -1.66 14.73
CA PHE A 292 18.98 -1.65 13.69
C PHE A 292 20.17 -2.56 14.04
N ASN A 293 20.72 -2.43 15.26
CA ASN A 293 21.84 -3.25 15.70
C ASN A 293 21.50 -4.75 15.71
N GLN A 294 20.25 -5.10 15.99
CA GLN A 294 19.78 -6.51 15.98
C GLN A 294 19.64 -7.07 14.57
N VAL A 295 19.19 -6.27 13.61
CA VAL A 295 18.95 -6.73 12.23
C VAL A 295 20.18 -6.60 11.32
N ARG A 296 21.15 -5.77 11.68
CA ARG A 296 22.36 -5.51 10.89
C ARG A 296 23.07 -6.78 10.41
N PRO A 297 23.41 -7.78 11.26
CA PRO A 297 24.09 -8.98 10.80
C PRO A 297 23.27 -9.80 9.78
N VAL A 298 21.95 -9.83 9.94
CA VAL A 298 21.03 -10.53 9.03
C VAL A 298 21.00 -9.84 7.68
N VAL A 299 20.92 -8.51 7.67
CA VAL A 299 20.92 -7.70 6.45
C VAL A 299 22.25 -7.85 5.70
N GLU A 300 23.38 -7.82 6.40
CA GLU A 300 24.71 -8.03 5.80
C GLU A 300 24.81 -9.42 5.15
N GLY A 301 24.34 -10.46 5.84
CA GLY A 301 24.28 -11.82 5.32
C GLY A 301 23.39 -11.92 4.05
N HIS A 302 22.23 -11.33 4.06
CA HIS A 302 21.32 -11.32 2.90
C HIS A 302 21.91 -10.56 1.70
N ARG A 303 22.55 -9.41 1.93
CA ARG A 303 23.21 -8.65 0.87
C ARG A 303 24.32 -9.47 0.21
N MET A 304 25.15 -10.11 1.01
CA MET A 304 26.25 -10.92 0.51
C MET A 304 25.76 -12.14 -0.26
N MET A 305 24.77 -12.85 0.28
CA MET A 305 24.15 -14.00 -0.39
C MET A 305 23.53 -13.61 -1.73
N PHE A 306 22.86 -12.46 -1.79
CA PHE A 306 22.28 -11.93 -3.02
C PHE A 306 23.35 -11.61 -4.06
N LEU A 307 24.41 -10.89 -3.68
CA LEU A 307 25.54 -10.57 -4.58
C LEU A 307 26.19 -11.83 -5.14
N LYS A 308 26.39 -12.84 -4.29
CA LYS A 308 26.94 -14.13 -4.69
C LYS A 308 26.06 -14.86 -5.70
N LYS A 309 24.75 -14.91 -5.43
CA LYS A 309 23.78 -15.55 -6.34
C LYS A 309 23.74 -14.86 -7.70
N GLU A 310 23.73 -13.53 -7.72
CA GLU A 310 23.65 -12.74 -8.94
C GLU A 310 24.91 -12.83 -9.78
N ILE A 311 26.11 -12.71 -9.17
CA ILE A 311 27.37 -12.82 -9.93
C ILE A 311 27.57 -14.24 -10.49
N LEU A 312 27.16 -15.28 -9.74
CA LEU A 312 27.20 -16.64 -10.23
C LEU A 312 26.24 -16.86 -11.40
N ARG A 313 25.07 -16.22 -11.38
CA ARG A 313 24.13 -16.23 -12.50
C ARG A 313 24.74 -15.61 -13.76
N ILE A 314 25.33 -14.41 -13.63
CA ILE A 314 25.97 -13.71 -14.73
C ILE A 314 27.17 -14.53 -15.25
N ALA A 315 27.99 -15.07 -14.35
CA ALA A 315 29.16 -15.88 -14.72
C ALA A 315 28.76 -17.17 -15.46
N LYS A 316 27.74 -17.88 -14.98
CA LYS A 316 27.22 -19.08 -15.67
C LYS A 316 26.70 -18.73 -17.06
N ALA A 317 25.89 -17.66 -17.16
CA ALA A 317 25.41 -17.20 -18.45
C ALA A 317 26.55 -16.85 -19.41
N ALA A 318 27.62 -16.20 -18.93
CA ALA A 318 28.79 -15.83 -19.74
C ALA A 318 29.63 -17.04 -20.17
N ILE A 319 29.74 -18.08 -19.34
CA ILE A 319 30.48 -19.32 -19.66
C ILE A 319 29.70 -20.15 -20.69
N GLU A 320 28.38 -20.24 -20.53
CA GLU A 320 27.48 -20.96 -21.44
C GLU A 320 27.37 -20.26 -22.81
N ASP A 321 27.87 -19.02 -22.93
CA ASP A 321 27.58 -18.07 -23.99
C ASP A 321 28.52 -18.15 -25.21
N GLY A 322 29.24 -19.18 -25.42
CA GLY A 322 30.20 -19.28 -26.54
C GLY A 322 29.66 -18.93 -27.94
N SER A 323 28.37 -19.13 -28.25
CA SER A 323 27.75 -18.73 -29.52
C SER A 323 26.21 -18.58 -29.48
N ALA A 324 25.56 -18.97 -28.39
CA ALA A 324 24.12 -19.08 -28.31
C ALA A 324 23.45 -18.02 -27.40
N ALA A 325 24.11 -16.96 -27.13
CA ALA A 325 23.79 -16.01 -26.08
C ALA A 325 22.53 -15.15 -26.34
N GLN A 326 22.14 -14.90 -27.59
CA GLN A 326 20.81 -14.31 -27.86
C GLN A 326 19.68 -15.23 -27.41
N GLU A 327 19.87 -16.54 -27.56
CA GLU A 327 18.89 -17.56 -27.14
C GLU A 327 18.88 -17.76 -25.62
N ILE A 328 20.03 -17.57 -24.92
CA ILE A 328 20.11 -17.66 -23.45
C ILE A 328 19.39 -16.47 -22.80
N VAL A 329 19.59 -15.25 -23.30
CA VAL A 329 18.85 -14.08 -22.84
C VAL A 329 17.34 -14.26 -23.05
N ALA A 330 16.95 -14.82 -24.20
CA ALA A 330 15.57 -15.16 -24.46
C ALA A 330 15.05 -16.21 -23.45
N LYS A 331 15.80 -17.29 -23.16
CA LYS A 331 15.43 -18.32 -22.19
C LYS A 331 15.19 -17.72 -20.77
N PHE A 332 16.11 -16.89 -20.27
CA PHE A 332 15.93 -16.21 -18.98
C PHE A 332 14.74 -15.24 -18.99
N GLN A 333 14.51 -14.54 -20.09
CA GLN A 333 13.31 -13.72 -20.24
C GLN A 333 12.02 -14.56 -20.17
N TYR A 334 12.02 -15.77 -20.74
CA TYR A 334 10.85 -16.65 -20.71
C TYR A 334 10.62 -17.30 -19.35
N GLU A 335 11.65 -17.76 -18.66
CA GLU A 335 11.54 -18.35 -17.31
C GLU A 335 11.06 -17.29 -16.30
N ASN A 336 11.65 -16.10 -16.30
CA ASN A 336 11.19 -14.99 -15.47
C ASN A 336 9.77 -14.53 -15.86
N THR A 337 9.43 -14.51 -17.14
CA THR A 337 8.12 -14.08 -17.61
C THR A 337 7.02 -15.06 -17.18
N GLU A 338 7.28 -16.37 -17.19
CA GLU A 338 6.34 -17.38 -16.71
C GLU A 338 6.13 -17.25 -15.20
N GLU A 339 7.20 -17.15 -14.42
CA GLU A 339 7.14 -17.02 -12.97
C GLU A 339 6.47 -15.70 -12.55
N GLU A 340 6.86 -14.57 -13.16
CA GLU A 340 6.23 -13.27 -12.93
C GLU A 340 4.75 -13.27 -13.29
N TYR A 341 4.37 -13.93 -14.36
CA TYR A 341 2.98 -14.07 -14.75
C TYR A 341 2.20 -14.91 -13.75
N GLN A 342 2.72 -16.05 -13.29
CA GLN A 342 2.06 -16.89 -12.29
C GLN A 342 1.89 -16.16 -10.94
N ILE A 343 2.88 -15.39 -10.52
CA ILE A 343 2.79 -14.54 -9.32
C ILE A 343 1.65 -13.53 -9.49
N LYS A 344 1.63 -12.79 -10.60
CA LYS A 344 0.58 -11.80 -10.90
C LYS A 344 -0.81 -12.43 -10.96
N LYS A 345 -0.92 -13.61 -11.57
CA LYS A 345 -2.17 -14.36 -11.66
C LYS A 345 -2.69 -14.76 -10.28
N ASN A 346 -1.83 -15.30 -9.43
CA ASN A 346 -2.20 -15.70 -8.08
C ASN A 346 -2.65 -14.50 -7.24
N VAL A 347 -1.93 -13.39 -7.31
CA VAL A 347 -2.31 -12.13 -6.65
C VAL A 347 -3.67 -11.64 -7.16
N CYS A 348 -3.88 -11.61 -8.48
CA CYS A 348 -5.15 -11.23 -9.09
C CYS A 348 -6.31 -12.11 -8.60
N ILE A 349 -6.14 -13.44 -8.58
CA ILE A 349 -7.19 -14.37 -8.13
C ILE A 349 -7.53 -14.16 -6.64
N GLU A 350 -6.54 -13.96 -5.79
CA GLU A 350 -6.75 -13.70 -4.36
C GLU A 350 -7.44 -12.34 -4.12
N GLU A 351 -7.08 -11.31 -4.86
CA GLU A 351 -7.77 -10.00 -4.79
C GLU A 351 -9.22 -10.11 -5.26
N LEU A 352 -9.49 -10.83 -6.36
CA LEU A 352 -10.85 -11.05 -6.84
C LEU A 352 -11.72 -11.77 -5.80
N LYS A 353 -11.18 -12.79 -5.13
CA LYS A 353 -11.89 -13.50 -4.04
C LYS A 353 -12.11 -12.57 -2.85
N GLY A 354 -11.07 -11.86 -2.41
CA GLY A 354 -11.15 -10.94 -1.27
C GLY A 354 -12.20 -9.85 -1.45
N GLU A 355 -12.33 -9.28 -2.66
CA GLU A 355 -13.36 -8.27 -2.94
C GLU A 355 -14.78 -8.86 -2.92
N ILE A 356 -14.97 -10.08 -3.42
CA ILE A 356 -16.26 -10.77 -3.35
C ILE A 356 -16.63 -11.09 -1.89
N ASP A 357 -15.70 -11.58 -1.10
CA ASP A 357 -15.90 -11.89 0.32
C ASP A 357 -16.21 -10.63 1.12
N SER A 358 -15.53 -9.51 0.81
CA SER A 358 -15.83 -8.20 1.39
C SER A 358 -17.26 -7.74 1.08
N LEU A 359 -17.71 -7.94 -0.18
CA LEU A 359 -19.08 -7.63 -0.55
C LEU A 359 -20.09 -8.50 0.21
N GLN A 360 -19.83 -9.80 0.37
CA GLN A 360 -20.69 -10.70 1.15
C GLN A 360 -20.69 -10.35 2.65
N THR A 361 -19.55 -9.93 3.20
CA THR A 361 -19.45 -9.50 4.60
C THR A 361 -20.38 -8.31 4.88
N SER A 362 -20.60 -7.44 3.91
CA SER A 362 -21.52 -6.32 4.04
C SER A 362 -22.98 -6.74 4.30
N LEU A 363 -23.37 -7.98 3.95
CA LEU A 363 -24.69 -8.54 4.24
C LEU A 363 -25.02 -8.57 5.75
N TYR A 364 -24.02 -8.85 6.59
CA TYR A 364 -24.22 -8.90 8.04
C TYR A 364 -24.62 -7.54 8.62
N SER A 365 -24.06 -6.47 8.06
CA SER A 365 -24.38 -5.10 8.47
C SER A 365 -25.80 -4.71 8.06
N ILE A 366 -26.27 -5.18 6.90
CA ILE A 366 -27.59 -4.92 6.36
C ILE A 366 -28.66 -5.69 7.15
N LYS A 367 -28.42 -6.98 7.44
CA LYS A 367 -29.35 -7.85 8.19
C LYS A 367 -29.67 -7.35 9.60
N ARG A 368 -28.79 -6.56 10.20
CA ARG A 368 -28.95 -6.06 11.58
C ARG A 368 -29.57 -4.66 11.68
N LYS A 369 -29.98 -4.07 10.55
CA LYS A 369 -30.54 -2.74 10.54
C LYS A 369 -32.01 -2.76 11.01
N SER A 370 -32.35 -1.78 11.82
CA SER A 370 -33.73 -1.50 12.26
C SER A 370 -34.49 -0.57 11.32
N ASP A 371 -33.75 0.20 10.50
CA ASP A 371 -34.24 1.10 9.45
C ASP A 371 -33.51 0.82 8.13
N PHE A 372 -34.14 1.18 7.01
CA PHE A 372 -33.51 1.04 5.70
C PHE A 372 -33.94 2.18 4.78
N THR A 373 -32.95 2.99 4.36
CA THR A 373 -33.17 4.26 3.68
C THR A 373 -32.55 4.29 2.28
N GLU A 374 -32.84 5.34 1.50
CA GLU A 374 -32.18 5.59 0.21
C GLU A 374 -30.65 5.73 0.33
N LYS A 375 -30.14 6.20 1.48
CA LYS A 375 -28.71 6.23 1.77
C LYS A 375 -28.10 4.83 1.85
N ASP A 376 -28.86 3.88 2.37
CA ASP A 376 -28.41 2.49 2.46
C ASP A 376 -28.43 1.80 1.09
N ILE A 377 -29.44 2.08 0.28
CA ILE A 377 -29.46 1.67 -1.14
C ILE A 377 -28.23 2.20 -1.87
N SER A 378 -27.95 3.48 -1.69
CA SER A 378 -26.77 4.10 -2.32
C SER A 378 -25.46 3.45 -1.87
N LYS A 379 -25.31 3.12 -0.56
CA LYS A 379 -24.15 2.40 -0.05
C LYS A 379 -24.01 1.01 -0.66
N VAL A 380 -25.11 0.26 -0.75
CA VAL A 380 -25.10 -1.08 -1.36
C VAL A 380 -24.76 -1.01 -2.85
N ARG A 381 -25.36 -0.08 -3.59
CA ARG A 381 -25.05 0.14 -5.00
C ARG A 381 -23.57 0.47 -5.20
N ASN A 382 -23.03 1.37 -4.38
CA ASN A 382 -21.63 1.78 -4.46
C ASN A 382 -20.67 0.62 -4.11
N ALA A 383 -21.03 -0.21 -3.12
CA ALA A 383 -20.21 -1.38 -2.78
C ALA A 383 -20.17 -2.39 -3.93
N VAL A 384 -21.31 -2.69 -4.56
CA VAL A 384 -21.38 -3.60 -5.72
C VAL A 384 -20.65 -3.00 -6.92
N ALA A 385 -20.82 -1.69 -7.20
CA ALA A 385 -20.14 -1.01 -8.29
C ALA A 385 -18.61 -0.95 -8.10
N ARG A 386 -18.15 -0.76 -6.86
CA ARG A 386 -16.73 -0.83 -6.54
C ARG A 386 -16.15 -2.22 -6.78
N CYS A 387 -16.82 -3.25 -6.30
CA CYS A 387 -16.41 -4.65 -6.50
C CYS A 387 -16.35 -4.99 -7.99
N GLU A 388 -17.36 -4.61 -8.77
CA GLU A 388 -17.39 -4.77 -10.24
C GLU A 388 -16.20 -4.09 -10.91
N LYS A 389 -15.90 -2.84 -10.53
CA LYS A 389 -14.79 -2.09 -11.07
C LYS A 389 -13.45 -2.78 -10.80
N VAL A 390 -13.21 -3.19 -9.54
CA VAL A 390 -11.97 -3.89 -9.18
C VAL A 390 -11.83 -5.19 -9.96
N ILE A 391 -12.91 -5.98 -10.08
CA ILE A 391 -12.90 -7.21 -10.88
C ILE A 391 -12.52 -6.91 -12.34
N CYS A 392 -13.15 -5.91 -12.97
CA CYS A 392 -12.82 -5.52 -14.34
C CYS A 392 -11.36 -5.09 -14.49
N ASP A 393 -10.87 -4.26 -13.59
CA ASP A 393 -9.52 -3.69 -13.65
C ASP A 393 -8.45 -4.80 -13.48
N GLN A 394 -8.64 -5.71 -12.55
CA GLN A 394 -7.73 -6.84 -12.32
C GLN A 394 -7.71 -7.82 -13.51
N MET A 395 -8.89 -8.17 -14.02
CA MET A 395 -8.98 -9.08 -15.16
C MET A 395 -8.37 -8.45 -16.41
N LYS A 396 -8.57 -7.14 -16.68
CA LYS A 396 -7.93 -6.42 -17.79
C LYS A 396 -6.42 -6.35 -17.65
N ALA A 397 -5.92 -6.06 -16.44
CA ALA A 397 -4.48 -6.00 -16.17
C ALA A 397 -3.78 -7.34 -16.44
N LEU A 398 -4.40 -8.46 -16.03
CA LEU A 398 -3.85 -9.77 -16.30
C LEU A 398 -3.96 -10.16 -17.78
N ASN A 399 -5.08 -9.84 -18.44
CA ASN A 399 -5.21 -10.03 -19.88
C ASN A 399 -4.13 -9.29 -20.66
N TYR A 400 -3.86 -8.03 -20.30
CA TYR A 400 -2.78 -7.26 -20.92
C TYR A 400 -1.42 -7.94 -20.75
N SER A 401 -1.14 -8.47 -19.55
CA SER A 401 0.11 -9.18 -19.30
C SER A 401 0.27 -10.42 -20.18
N ILE A 402 -0.77 -11.26 -20.29
CA ILE A 402 -0.71 -12.49 -21.12
C ILE A 402 -0.66 -12.18 -22.62
N VAL A 403 -1.44 -11.18 -23.09
CA VAL A 403 -1.41 -10.74 -24.49
C VAL A 403 -0.02 -10.22 -24.86
N SER A 404 0.59 -9.39 -24.02
CA SER A 404 1.94 -8.87 -24.25
C SER A 404 2.99 -9.99 -24.38
N VAL A 405 2.86 -11.07 -23.60
CA VAL A 405 3.75 -12.24 -23.71
C VAL A 405 3.45 -13.03 -24.98
N CYS A 406 2.17 -13.23 -25.29
CA CYS A 406 1.75 -13.93 -26.53
C CYS A 406 2.25 -13.21 -27.78
N GLU A 407 2.19 -11.88 -27.83
CA GLU A 407 2.70 -11.07 -28.94
C GLU A 407 4.20 -11.27 -29.13
N LYS A 408 4.99 -11.25 -28.04
CA LYS A 408 6.45 -11.51 -28.08
C LYS A 408 6.80 -12.90 -28.61
N LEU A 409 5.92 -13.87 -28.40
CA LEU A 409 6.10 -15.27 -28.82
C LEU A 409 5.38 -15.62 -30.12
N ASN A 410 4.63 -14.67 -30.70
CA ASN A 410 3.80 -14.85 -31.89
C ASN A 410 2.71 -15.93 -31.70
N ILE A 411 2.07 -15.91 -30.51
CA ILE A 411 1.00 -16.84 -30.13
C ILE A 411 -0.35 -16.13 -30.27
N ASP A 412 -1.36 -16.85 -30.74
CA ASP A 412 -2.72 -16.34 -30.88
C ASP A 412 -3.40 -16.16 -29.50
N SER A 413 -3.71 -14.90 -29.15
CA SER A 413 -4.40 -14.52 -27.91
C SER A 413 -5.88 -14.18 -28.09
N ARG A 414 -6.47 -14.39 -29.27
CA ARG A 414 -7.86 -14.00 -29.60
C ARG A 414 -8.95 -14.67 -28.77
N ASN A 415 -8.62 -15.76 -28.08
CA ASN A 415 -9.57 -16.48 -27.22
C ASN A 415 -9.77 -15.86 -25.83
N ILE A 416 -8.99 -14.85 -25.47
CA ILE A 416 -9.12 -14.20 -24.16
C ILE A 416 -10.34 -13.28 -24.19
N VAL A 417 -11.28 -13.54 -23.28
CA VAL A 417 -12.46 -12.68 -23.10
C VAL A 417 -12.02 -11.34 -22.53
N THR A 418 -12.33 -10.25 -23.24
CA THR A 418 -12.00 -8.87 -22.83
C THR A 418 -13.23 -8.04 -22.47
N ASP A 419 -14.42 -8.51 -22.88
CA ASP A 419 -15.69 -7.84 -22.58
C ASP A 419 -16.36 -8.54 -21.38
N PHE A 420 -16.43 -7.80 -20.26
CA PHE A 420 -17.01 -8.29 -19.00
C PHE A 420 -18.39 -7.67 -18.83
N ARG A 421 -19.45 -8.44 -19.08
CA ARG A 421 -20.84 -8.01 -18.90
C ARG A 421 -21.38 -8.51 -17.58
N PHE A 422 -21.92 -7.58 -16.81
CA PHE A 422 -22.51 -7.84 -15.51
C PHE A 422 -23.99 -7.42 -15.51
N GLU A 423 -24.87 -8.39 -15.66
CA GLU A 423 -26.32 -8.17 -15.54
C GLU A 423 -26.71 -8.27 -14.05
N LYS A 424 -27.16 -7.16 -13.50
CA LYS A 424 -27.56 -7.07 -12.09
C LYS A 424 -29.05 -6.78 -11.98
N PRO A 425 -29.74 -7.33 -10.98
CA PRO A 425 -31.13 -6.99 -10.72
C PRO A 425 -31.26 -5.53 -10.23
N GLU A 426 -32.44 -4.97 -10.27
CA GLU A 426 -32.68 -3.65 -9.72
C GLU A 426 -32.75 -3.65 -8.20
N LEU A 427 -32.13 -2.66 -7.58
CA LEU A 427 -32.22 -2.39 -6.16
C LEU A 427 -33.09 -1.16 -5.91
N ARG A 428 -34.25 -1.37 -5.27
CA ARG A 428 -35.19 -0.30 -4.91
C ARG A 428 -35.71 -0.51 -3.50
N LEU A 429 -36.18 0.56 -2.87
CA LEU A 429 -36.98 0.44 -1.66
C LEU A 429 -38.29 -0.29 -1.99
N LYS A 430 -38.68 -1.18 -1.10
CA LYS A 430 -40.02 -1.77 -1.11
C LYS A 430 -40.92 -0.90 -0.26
N LYS A 431 -42.06 -0.56 -0.80
CA LYS A 431 -43.09 0.21 -0.10
C LYS A 431 -44.30 -0.65 0.17
N LYS A 432 -44.95 -0.37 1.26
CA LYS A 432 -46.26 -0.95 1.62
C LYS A 432 -47.22 0.17 1.98
N PRO A 433 -48.49 -0.02 1.69
CA PRO A 433 -49.50 0.92 2.18
C PRO A 433 -49.63 0.76 3.72
N GLU A 434 -49.71 1.87 4.40
CA GLU A 434 -50.03 1.94 5.84
C GLU A 434 -51.18 2.90 6.02
N VAL A 435 -52.18 2.43 6.72
CA VAL A 435 -53.32 3.28 7.07
C VAL A 435 -52.94 4.03 8.33
N VAL A 436 -52.89 5.34 8.22
CA VAL A 436 -52.71 6.22 9.36
C VAL A 436 -54.10 6.52 9.88
N GLU A 437 -54.44 5.90 11.01
CA GLU A 437 -55.67 6.20 11.72
C GLU A 437 -55.56 7.61 12.31
N ASP A 438 -56.38 8.49 11.80
CA ASP A 438 -56.50 9.86 12.29
C ASP A 438 -57.96 10.24 12.36
N GLY A 439 -58.27 11.17 13.21
CA GLY A 439 -59.63 11.64 13.37
C GLY A 439 -59.76 12.55 14.58
N TYR A 440 -60.93 13.14 14.73
CA TYR A 440 -61.23 13.99 15.85
C TYR A 440 -62.68 13.86 16.29
N TRP A 441 -62.92 14.09 17.56
CA TRP A 441 -64.24 14.09 18.11
C TRP A 441 -64.89 15.46 17.98
N ILE A 442 -66.03 15.53 17.34
CA ILE A 442 -66.93 16.69 17.43
C ILE A 442 -67.86 16.46 18.66
N LYS A 443 -67.69 17.32 19.62
CA LYS A 443 -68.58 17.27 20.79
C LYS A 443 -69.96 17.73 20.42
N GLY A 444 -70.95 16.89 20.75
CA GLY A 444 -72.35 17.26 20.59
C GLY A 444 -72.68 18.48 21.42
N GLU A 445 -73.52 19.33 20.87
CA GLU A 445 -74.00 20.56 21.54
C GLU A 445 -75.11 20.27 22.53
N ARG A 446 -75.16 21.03 23.63
CA ARG A 446 -76.30 21.02 24.56
C ARG A 446 -77.29 22.09 24.15
N HIS A 447 -78.45 21.71 23.87
CA HIS A 447 -79.47 22.64 23.38
C HIS A 447 -80.18 23.37 24.54
N TRP A 448 -80.25 24.66 24.47
CA TRP A 448 -80.88 25.51 25.51
C TRP A 448 -82.38 25.22 25.71
N TYR A 449 -83.08 24.82 24.66
CA TYR A 449 -84.50 24.50 24.70
C TYR A 449 -84.81 23.17 25.42
N THR A 450 -83.83 22.36 25.70
CA THR A 450 -83.95 21.16 26.54
C THR A 450 -83.42 21.35 27.95
N LEU A 451 -83.25 22.63 28.38
CA LEU A 451 -82.70 23.00 29.69
C LEU A 451 -81.27 22.42 29.89
N TRP A 452 -80.53 22.21 28.83
CA TRP A 452 -79.18 21.63 28.85
C TRP A 452 -79.11 20.18 29.37
N ILE A 453 -80.24 19.48 29.43
CA ILE A 453 -80.31 18.09 29.93
C ILE A 453 -79.92 17.11 28.81
N ILE A 454 -80.37 17.40 27.60
CA ILE A 454 -80.07 16.55 26.44
C ILE A 454 -78.85 17.14 25.71
N LYS A 455 -77.89 16.29 25.48
CA LYS A 455 -76.69 16.56 24.67
C LYS A 455 -76.70 15.65 23.44
N ASP A 456 -76.43 16.17 22.30
CA ASP A 456 -76.21 15.33 21.13
C ASP A 456 -74.98 14.41 21.35
N ASP A 457 -74.97 13.25 20.71
CA ASP A 457 -73.87 12.34 20.81
C ASP A 457 -72.63 12.97 20.23
N ASP A 458 -71.48 12.70 20.87
CA ASP A 458 -70.16 13.06 20.32
C ASP A 458 -69.97 12.19 19.09
N VAL A 459 -69.55 12.83 17.96
CA VAL A 459 -69.32 12.16 16.66
C VAL A 459 -67.87 12.08 16.39
N TRP A 460 -67.36 10.90 16.07
CA TRP A 460 -66.00 10.70 15.57
C TRP A 460 -65.96 10.96 14.09
N ILE A 461 -65.14 11.91 13.66
CA ILE A 461 -64.86 12.16 12.26
C ILE A 461 -63.56 11.41 11.93
N ASP A 462 -63.68 10.35 11.15
CA ASP A 462 -62.54 9.56 10.65
C ASP A 462 -61.91 10.31 9.47
N THR A 463 -60.66 10.69 9.65
CA THR A 463 -59.81 11.34 8.62
C THR A 463 -58.63 10.46 8.21
N SER A 464 -58.71 9.18 8.57
CA SER A 464 -57.67 8.21 8.23
C SER A 464 -57.34 8.22 6.75
N TYR A 465 -56.09 8.13 6.46
CA TYR A 465 -55.60 8.11 5.08
C TYR A 465 -54.52 7.02 4.90
N THR A 466 -54.37 6.57 3.65
CA THR A 466 -53.34 5.59 3.31
C THR A 466 -52.12 6.31 2.80
N GLN A 467 -50.98 6.05 3.42
CA GLN A 467 -49.69 6.52 2.95
C GLN A 467 -48.76 5.34 2.57
N GLU A 468 -47.86 5.59 1.65
CA GLU A 468 -46.81 4.62 1.34
C GLU A 468 -45.63 4.77 2.30
N VAL A 469 -45.36 3.76 3.08
CA VAL A 469 -44.21 3.69 3.99
C VAL A 469 -43.20 2.67 3.49
N THR A 470 -41.95 2.84 3.87
CA THR A 470 -40.91 1.87 3.54
C THR A 470 -41.14 0.55 4.28
N ASP A 471 -41.33 -0.53 3.54
CA ASP A 471 -41.23 -1.88 4.12
C ASP A 471 -39.76 -2.23 4.34
N VAL A 472 -39.29 -2.02 5.55
CA VAL A 472 -37.91 -2.22 5.96
C VAL A 472 -37.47 -3.67 5.73
N SER A 473 -38.30 -4.63 6.12
CA SER A 473 -37.97 -6.06 5.99
C SER A 473 -37.83 -6.49 4.53
N ALA A 474 -38.82 -6.11 3.70
CA ALA A 474 -38.81 -6.41 2.27
C ALA A 474 -37.70 -5.65 1.53
N SER A 475 -37.34 -4.43 1.98
CA SER A 475 -36.24 -3.64 1.42
C SER A 475 -34.88 -4.25 1.76
N ILE A 476 -34.69 -4.70 3.00
CA ILE A 476 -33.50 -5.44 3.43
C ILE A 476 -33.36 -6.74 2.62
N GLN A 477 -34.45 -7.51 2.49
CA GLN A 477 -34.41 -8.75 1.70
C GLN A 477 -34.09 -8.48 0.22
N ASN A 478 -34.59 -7.39 -0.35
CA ASN A 478 -34.26 -6.97 -1.71
C ASN A 478 -32.77 -6.60 -1.85
N ALA A 479 -32.19 -5.92 -0.86
CA ALA A 479 -30.77 -5.59 -0.83
C ALA A 479 -29.90 -6.86 -0.71
N ILE A 480 -30.30 -7.81 0.14
CA ILE A 480 -29.63 -9.12 0.27
C ILE A 480 -29.66 -9.88 -1.07
N ASN A 481 -30.83 -9.95 -1.69
CA ASN A 481 -30.99 -10.62 -2.99
C ASN A 481 -30.15 -9.94 -4.09
N TYR A 482 -30.06 -8.62 -4.08
CA TYR A 482 -29.25 -7.85 -5.01
C TYR A 482 -27.76 -8.19 -4.86
N ILE A 483 -27.21 -8.20 -3.63
CA ILE A 483 -25.81 -8.56 -3.38
C ILE A 483 -25.56 -10.02 -3.78
N ASN A 484 -26.40 -10.97 -3.37
CA ASN A 484 -26.23 -12.37 -3.68
C ASN A 484 -26.28 -12.65 -5.20
N SER A 485 -27.20 -12.00 -5.91
CA SER A 485 -27.32 -12.12 -7.35
C SER A 485 -26.11 -11.51 -8.06
N SER A 486 -25.64 -10.34 -7.61
CA SER A 486 -24.43 -9.69 -8.11
C SER A 486 -23.18 -10.56 -7.88
N THR A 487 -23.02 -11.11 -6.69
CA THR A 487 -21.93 -12.04 -6.34
C THR A 487 -21.94 -13.28 -7.24
N ARG A 488 -23.13 -13.85 -7.51
CA ARG A 488 -23.26 -14.99 -8.42
C ARG A 488 -22.83 -14.63 -9.83
N VAL A 489 -23.24 -13.48 -10.35
CA VAL A 489 -22.87 -12.98 -11.68
C VAL A 489 -21.35 -12.74 -11.75
N PHE A 490 -20.76 -12.15 -10.72
CA PHE A 490 -19.32 -11.92 -10.64
C PHE A 490 -18.55 -13.25 -10.69
N ASN A 491 -18.90 -14.21 -9.85
CA ASN A 491 -18.26 -15.54 -9.83
C ASN A 491 -18.39 -16.25 -11.18
N GLN A 492 -19.56 -16.22 -11.82
CA GLN A 492 -19.75 -16.83 -13.14
C GLN A 492 -18.91 -16.15 -14.23
N THR A 493 -18.78 -14.82 -14.17
CA THR A 493 -17.96 -14.05 -15.11
C THR A 493 -16.48 -14.37 -14.92
N ILE A 494 -16.00 -14.41 -13.66
CA ILE A 494 -14.63 -14.80 -13.34
C ILE A 494 -14.34 -16.23 -13.81
N GLN A 495 -15.23 -17.18 -13.58
CA GLN A 495 -15.04 -18.56 -14.04
C GLN A 495 -14.96 -18.69 -15.57
N ARG A 496 -15.82 -17.95 -16.30
CA ARG A 496 -15.75 -17.93 -17.78
C ARG A 496 -14.42 -17.35 -18.26
N TRP A 497 -14.01 -16.24 -17.65
CA TRP A 497 -12.74 -15.60 -17.95
C TRP A 497 -11.56 -16.53 -17.64
N GLN A 498 -11.51 -17.16 -16.46
CA GLN A 498 -10.45 -18.10 -16.11
C GLN A 498 -10.34 -19.27 -17.11
N LYS A 499 -11.47 -19.78 -17.61
CA LYS A 499 -11.46 -20.80 -18.66
C LYS A 499 -10.84 -20.28 -19.96
N SER A 500 -11.16 -19.06 -20.37
CA SER A 500 -10.60 -18.48 -21.60
C SER A 500 -9.10 -18.18 -21.47
N VAL A 501 -8.68 -17.66 -20.31
CA VAL A 501 -7.27 -17.44 -20.00
C VAL A 501 -6.50 -18.75 -20.00
N LYS A 502 -7.04 -19.80 -19.37
CA LYS A 502 -6.38 -21.12 -19.32
C LYS A 502 -6.09 -21.69 -20.70
N ILE A 503 -7.00 -21.55 -21.66
CA ILE A 503 -6.79 -22.02 -23.04
C ILE A 503 -5.57 -21.32 -23.67
N THR A 504 -5.40 -20.04 -23.39
CA THR A 504 -4.24 -19.28 -23.91
C THR A 504 -2.97 -19.60 -23.14
N GLU A 505 -3.06 -19.79 -21.82
CA GLU A 505 -1.94 -20.22 -20.97
C GLU A 505 -1.39 -21.57 -21.42
N ASP A 506 -2.25 -22.57 -21.65
CA ASP A 506 -1.83 -23.89 -22.07
C ASP A 506 -1.03 -23.84 -23.39
N LYS A 507 -1.46 -23.00 -24.34
CA LYS A 507 -0.73 -22.76 -25.59
C LYS A 507 0.59 -22.03 -25.36
N LEU A 508 0.57 -20.99 -24.49
CA LEU A 508 1.73 -20.20 -24.16
C LEU A 508 2.82 -21.07 -23.50
N PHE A 509 2.44 -21.86 -22.50
CA PHE A 509 3.38 -22.71 -21.78
C PHE A 509 3.90 -23.87 -22.66
N ALA A 510 3.06 -24.43 -23.50
CA ALA A 510 3.50 -25.42 -24.48
C ALA A 510 4.54 -24.85 -25.44
N GLU A 511 4.34 -23.64 -25.95
CA GLU A 511 5.30 -22.98 -26.84
C GLU A 511 6.61 -22.61 -26.11
N ILE A 512 6.53 -22.14 -24.86
CA ILE A 512 7.71 -21.88 -24.03
C ILE A 512 8.51 -23.17 -23.83
N GLN A 513 7.84 -24.29 -23.52
CA GLN A 513 8.49 -25.59 -23.36
C GLN A 513 9.11 -26.12 -24.66
N ASN A 514 8.42 -25.96 -25.80
CA ASN A 514 8.95 -26.35 -27.11
C ASN A 514 10.23 -25.57 -27.43
N ARG A 515 10.21 -24.25 -27.28
CA ARG A 515 11.40 -23.40 -27.52
C ARG A 515 12.54 -23.74 -26.56
N ARG A 516 12.22 -24.10 -25.31
CA ARG A 516 13.20 -24.57 -24.33
C ARG A 516 13.83 -25.90 -24.76
N SER A 517 13.04 -26.86 -25.21
CA SER A 517 13.53 -28.17 -25.68
C SER A 517 14.37 -28.06 -26.95
N GLU A 518 13.96 -27.20 -27.90
CA GLU A 518 14.75 -26.92 -29.11
C GLU A 518 16.11 -26.27 -28.75
N TYR A 519 16.10 -25.35 -27.78
CA TYR A 519 17.32 -24.72 -27.30
C TYR A 519 18.27 -25.76 -26.67
N GLU A 520 17.77 -26.62 -25.78
CA GLU A 520 18.56 -27.68 -25.14
C GLU A 520 19.14 -28.65 -26.16
N ALA A 521 18.37 -29.01 -27.19
CA ALA A 521 18.82 -29.87 -28.26
C ALA A 521 19.95 -29.24 -29.12
N ARG A 522 19.83 -27.91 -29.43
CA ARG A 522 20.88 -27.18 -30.16
C ARG A 522 22.15 -27.02 -29.31
N ARG A 523 21.99 -26.76 -28.00
CA ARG A 523 23.10 -26.67 -27.05
C ARG A 523 23.88 -27.98 -26.96
N ASN A 524 23.18 -29.10 -26.82
CA ASN A 524 23.81 -30.41 -26.72
C ASN A 524 24.56 -30.77 -28.00
N LYS A 525 23.99 -30.47 -29.17
CA LYS A 525 24.69 -30.63 -30.46
C LYS A 525 25.96 -29.75 -30.57
N ALA A 526 25.93 -28.54 -30.00
CA ALA A 526 27.12 -27.65 -30.01
C ALA A 526 28.19 -28.13 -29.03
N LEU A 527 27.80 -28.76 -27.91
CA LEU A 527 28.73 -29.38 -26.95
C LEU A 527 29.34 -30.68 -27.48
N ASP A 528 28.59 -31.49 -28.23
CA ASP A 528 29.05 -32.73 -28.85
C ASP A 528 30.00 -32.45 -30.05
N ALA A 529 29.98 -31.23 -30.60
CA ALA A 529 30.82 -30.80 -31.71
C ALA A 529 32.12 -30.13 -31.27
N GLN A 530 32.32 -29.88 -29.97
CA GLN A 530 33.58 -29.44 -29.36
C GLN A 530 34.36 -30.60 -28.79
#